data_d2f55a73ab69719e1fa6562be230a47a
#
_entry.id   d2f55a73ab69719e1fa6562be230a47a
#
_cell.length_a   1.000
_cell.length_b   1.000
_cell.length_c   1.000
_cell.angle_alpha   90.00
_cell.angle_beta   90.00
_cell.angle_gamma   90.00
#
_symmetry.space_group_name_H-M   'P 1'
#
loop_
_entity.id
_entity.type
_entity.pdbx_description
1 polymer ?
#
loop_
_entity_poly.entity_id
_entity_poly.type
_entity_poly.pdbx_seq_one_letter_code
_entity_poly.pdbx_strand_id
1 'polypeptide(L)'
;MGVLNCRVLKNGKCEVSQKYKGTRHNGIDLVGAGYTLDNVVAHSDGIVVGVVSNINYNTSKSGRRIYGNYVKIKHDNGMYTLYAHLRYGSVAVKVGDRVTKGTVLGYMGNTGYSFGAHLHFEVRNVNNVQIDPTAYVGAELPITTNNAVQSTYKVGTTYTTQVILKVRAGAGTNYAQKSYNQLTVNARANAYSSGVNIGCLKAGTRVTCQEIRQVGNDIWIRIPSGWIAGNYNGKTYVK
;
A
#
# COMPACT_ATOMS: atom_id res chain seq x y z
N MET A 1 13.45 12.19 -23.69
CA MET A 1 13.51 12.25 -22.22
C MET A 1 14.41 11.13 -21.75
N GLY A 2 15.12 11.29 -20.62
CA GLY A 2 16.03 10.23 -20.15
C GLY A 2 15.28 9.09 -19.47
N VAL A 3 15.93 7.92 -19.41
CA VAL A 3 15.44 6.76 -18.69
C VAL A 3 15.47 7.01 -17.18
N LEU A 4 14.36 6.77 -16.50
CA LEU A 4 14.18 6.95 -15.07
C LEU A 4 14.17 5.59 -14.33
N ASN A 5 14.57 5.60 -13.06
CA ASN A 5 14.23 4.50 -12.17
C ASN A 5 12.71 4.44 -12.00
N CYS A 6 12.14 3.26 -12.02
CA CYS A 6 10.70 3.06 -12.03
C CYS A 6 10.27 1.96 -11.06
N ARG A 7 9.42 2.31 -10.11
CA ARG A 7 8.92 1.36 -9.10
C ARG A 7 7.66 0.61 -9.53
N VAL A 8 7.06 1.03 -10.64
CA VAL A 8 5.76 0.52 -11.10
C VAL A 8 5.87 -0.37 -12.35
N LEU A 9 7.07 -0.54 -12.88
CA LEU A 9 7.38 -1.49 -13.96
C LEU A 9 8.38 -2.54 -13.47
N LYS A 10 8.21 -3.79 -13.91
CA LYS A 10 8.99 -4.93 -13.42
C LYS A 10 10.49 -4.80 -13.68
N ASN A 11 10.87 -4.26 -14.83
CA ASN A 11 12.27 -4.05 -15.19
C ASN A 11 12.93 -2.88 -14.45
N GLY A 12 12.17 -2.12 -13.66
CA GLY A 12 12.68 -1.03 -12.82
C GLY A 12 13.12 0.21 -13.59
N LYS A 13 12.83 0.32 -14.87
CA LYS A 13 13.20 1.45 -15.75
C LYS A 13 12.02 1.88 -16.61
N CYS A 14 11.85 3.21 -16.76
CA CYS A 14 10.82 3.77 -17.63
C CYS A 14 11.23 5.08 -18.28
N GLU A 15 10.44 5.49 -19.25
CA GLU A 15 10.44 6.83 -19.85
C GLU A 15 9.05 7.46 -19.69
N VAL A 16 9.00 8.78 -19.59
CA VAL A 16 7.75 9.53 -19.47
C VAL A 16 7.26 9.87 -20.86
N SER A 17 6.14 9.30 -21.28
CA SER A 17 5.49 9.63 -22.58
C SER A 17 4.58 10.86 -22.43
N GLN A 18 3.93 11.05 -21.27
CA GLN A 18 3.15 12.24 -20.97
C GLN A 18 3.26 12.64 -19.50
N LYS A 19 3.59 13.91 -19.25
CA LYS A 19 3.72 14.46 -17.89
C LYS A 19 2.36 14.74 -17.24
N TYR A 20 2.35 14.80 -15.91
CA TYR A 20 1.24 15.34 -15.13
C TYR A 20 0.94 16.80 -15.53
N LYS A 21 -0.36 17.14 -15.64
CA LYS A 21 -0.86 18.50 -16.03
C LYS A 21 -2.07 18.92 -15.17
N GLY A 22 -2.12 18.47 -13.92
CA GLY A 22 -3.26 18.73 -13.04
C GLY A 22 -4.56 18.12 -13.59
N THR A 23 -5.66 18.86 -13.55
CA THR A 23 -6.98 18.38 -14.00
C THR A 23 -7.06 18.02 -15.48
N ARG A 24 -6.12 18.50 -16.31
CA ARG A 24 -6.07 18.15 -17.75
C ARG A 24 -5.42 16.80 -18.01
N HIS A 25 -4.52 16.34 -17.12
CA HIS A 25 -3.92 15.01 -17.10
C HIS A 25 -3.47 14.73 -15.67
N ASN A 26 -4.31 14.02 -14.94
CA ASN A 26 -4.21 13.85 -13.49
C ASN A 26 -3.31 12.68 -13.05
N GLY A 27 -2.51 12.15 -13.95
CA GLY A 27 -1.47 11.15 -13.75
C GLY A 27 -0.23 11.45 -14.56
N ILE A 28 0.64 10.47 -14.66
CA ILE A 28 1.81 10.46 -15.53
C ILE A 28 1.75 9.21 -16.41
N ASP A 29 2.04 9.36 -17.70
CA ASP A 29 2.07 8.22 -18.62
C ASP A 29 3.50 7.74 -18.80
N LEU A 30 3.68 6.43 -18.59
CA LEU A 30 4.96 5.75 -18.55
C LEU A 30 5.02 4.63 -19.58
N VAL A 31 6.17 4.48 -20.21
CA VAL A 31 6.54 3.32 -21.05
C VAL A 31 7.84 2.73 -20.52
N GLY A 32 8.12 1.48 -20.81
CA GLY A 32 9.42 0.90 -20.47
C GLY A 32 10.57 1.58 -21.23
N ALA A 33 11.79 1.46 -20.74
CA ALA A 33 12.97 2.01 -21.40
C ALA A 33 13.07 1.53 -22.86
N GLY A 34 13.33 2.45 -23.79
CA GLY A 34 13.29 2.17 -25.22
C GLY A 34 11.87 1.96 -25.76
N TYR A 35 10.86 2.55 -25.12
CA TYR A 35 9.43 2.43 -25.48
C TYR A 35 8.90 0.99 -25.46
N THR A 36 9.48 0.14 -24.61
CA THR A 36 9.05 -1.26 -24.44
C THR A 36 7.79 -1.35 -23.55
N LEU A 37 7.07 -2.47 -23.69
CA LEU A 37 5.96 -2.81 -22.81
C LEU A 37 6.44 -3.75 -21.70
N ASP A 38 5.90 -3.59 -20.49
CA ASP A 38 6.34 -4.35 -19.32
C ASP A 38 5.17 -4.77 -18.41
N ASN A 39 5.45 -5.68 -17.50
CA ASN A 39 4.55 -5.97 -16.39
C ASN A 39 4.47 -4.75 -15.45
N VAL A 40 3.23 -4.39 -15.15
CA VAL A 40 2.92 -3.35 -14.15
C VAL A 40 2.92 -3.98 -12.77
N VAL A 41 3.63 -3.38 -11.84
CA VAL A 41 3.80 -3.92 -10.49
C VAL A 41 3.37 -2.90 -9.41
N ALA A 42 2.98 -3.42 -8.25
CA ALA A 42 2.60 -2.59 -7.10
C ALA A 42 3.78 -1.73 -6.62
N HIS A 43 3.54 -0.43 -6.50
CA HIS A 43 4.52 0.56 -6.05
C HIS A 43 5.01 0.30 -4.61
N SER A 44 4.09 -0.05 -3.74
CA SER A 44 4.30 -0.27 -2.30
C SER A 44 3.27 -1.26 -1.77
N ASP A 45 3.46 -1.74 -0.54
CA ASP A 45 2.51 -2.62 0.13
C ASP A 45 1.15 -1.95 0.30
N GLY A 46 0.07 -2.73 0.20
CA GLY A 46 -1.28 -2.21 0.34
C GLY A 46 -2.37 -3.24 0.06
N ILE A 47 -3.60 -2.75 0.02
CA ILE A 47 -4.80 -3.53 -0.31
C ILE A 47 -5.38 -3.04 -1.63
N VAL A 48 -5.73 -3.94 -2.52
CA VAL A 48 -6.45 -3.63 -3.74
C VAL A 48 -7.87 -3.19 -3.40
N VAL A 49 -8.23 -1.96 -3.75
CA VAL A 49 -9.54 -1.35 -3.43
C VAL A 49 -10.39 -1.07 -4.67
N GLY A 50 -9.86 -1.31 -5.87
CA GLY A 50 -10.61 -1.17 -7.11
C GLY A 50 -9.95 -1.94 -8.25
N VAL A 51 -10.75 -2.63 -9.04
CA VAL A 51 -10.33 -3.38 -10.24
C VAL A 51 -11.38 -3.23 -11.32
N VAL A 52 -10.93 -2.96 -12.53
CA VAL A 52 -11.68 -3.18 -13.79
C VAL A 52 -10.78 -4.02 -14.69
N SER A 53 -11.30 -5.11 -15.27
CA SER A 53 -10.51 -6.08 -16.04
C SER A 53 -11.18 -6.57 -17.33
N ASN A 54 -12.40 -6.06 -17.64
CA ASN A 54 -13.24 -6.58 -18.71
C ASN A 54 -13.35 -5.64 -19.93
N ILE A 55 -12.46 -4.64 -20.03
CA ILE A 55 -12.43 -3.73 -21.17
C ILE A 55 -11.46 -4.29 -22.20
N ASN A 56 -11.93 -4.62 -23.40
CA ASN A 56 -11.15 -5.20 -24.50
C ASN A 56 -10.95 -4.24 -25.68
N TYR A 57 -11.27 -2.96 -25.52
CA TYR A 57 -11.24 -1.96 -26.59
C TYR A 57 -10.80 -0.58 -26.07
N ASN A 58 -10.45 0.31 -26.99
CA ASN A 58 -10.27 1.73 -26.73
C ASN A 58 -11.62 2.43 -26.75
N THR A 59 -11.78 3.48 -25.97
CA THR A 59 -13.02 4.27 -25.97
C THR A 59 -12.72 5.72 -26.34
N SER A 60 -13.77 6.42 -26.80
CA SER A 60 -13.75 7.86 -26.94
C SER A 60 -13.81 8.56 -25.55
N LYS A 61 -13.54 9.86 -25.56
CA LYS A 61 -13.29 10.78 -24.43
C LYS A 61 -14.33 10.85 -23.31
N SER A 62 -15.44 10.14 -23.36
CA SER A 62 -16.55 10.30 -22.42
C SER A 62 -16.92 9.04 -21.67
N GLY A 63 -17.14 9.17 -20.37
CA GLY A 63 -17.76 8.16 -19.52
C GLY A 63 -16.84 7.49 -18.52
N ARG A 64 -17.40 6.55 -17.74
CA ARG A 64 -16.76 5.84 -16.61
C ARG A 64 -15.59 4.91 -17.01
N ARG A 65 -15.30 4.77 -18.33
CA ARG A 65 -14.31 3.83 -18.88
C ARG A 65 -13.04 4.49 -19.38
N ILE A 66 -12.79 5.75 -19.02
CA ILE A 66 -11.58 6.50 -19.42
C ILE A 66 -10.32 5.71 -19.07
N TYR A 67 -10.22 5.16 -17.86
CA TYR A 67 -9.07 4.40 -17.42
C TYR A 67 -8.90 3.02 -18.09
N GLY A 68 -9.91 2.52 -18.84
CA GLY A 68 -9.87 1.15 -19.32
C GLY A 68 -9.80 0.14 -18.17
N ASN A 69 -8.97 -0.90 -18.34
CA ASN A 69 -8.66 -1.80 -17.25
C ASN A 69 -7.70 -1.13 -16.28
N TYR A 70 -8.00 -1.23 -15.00
CA TYR A 70 -7.16 -0.62 -13.98
C TYR A 70 -7.14 -1.42 -12.68
N VAL A 71 -6.10 -1.22 -11.91
CA VAL A 71 -5.99 -1.61 -10.50
C VAL A 71 -5.79 -0.36 -9.67
N LYS A 72 -6.48 -0.25 -8.52
CA LYS A 72 -6.29 0.80 -7.53
C LYS A 72 -5.93 0.18 -6.19
N ILE A 73 -4.86 0.67 -5.58
CA ILE A 73 -4.34 0.18 -4.30
C ILE A 73 -4.45 1.28 -3.25
N LYS A 74 -4.91 0.94 -2.06
CA LYS A 74 -4.76 1.75 -0.84
C LYS A 74 -3.54 1.24 -0.09
N HIS A 75 -2.54 2.09 0.08
CA HIS A 75 -1.31 1.77 0.77
C HIS A 75 -1.43 1.93 2.28
N ASP A 76 -0.50 1.33 3.01
CA ASP A 76 -0.49 1.34 4.49
C ASP A 76 -0.31 2.75 5.07
N ASN A 77 0.26 3.68 4.32
CA ASN A 77 0.35 5.10 4.67
C ASN A 77 -0.95 5.90 4.41
N GLY A 78 -2.03 5.25 3.98
CA GLY A 78 -3.31 5.86 3.65
C GLY A 78 -3.41 6.49 2.26
N MET A 79 -2.30 6.62 1.52
CA MET A 79 -2.30 7.09 0.14
C MET A 79 -2.82 6.03 -0.82
N TYR A 80 -3.08 6.43 -2.08
CA TYR A 80 -3.52 5.50 -3.10
C TYR A 80 -2.67 5.62 -4.34
N THR A 81 -2.53 4.51 -5.07
CA THR A 81 -2.04 4.49 -6.45
C THR A 81 -3.07 3.87 -7.37
N LEU A 82 -3.08 4.31 -8.63
CA LEU A 82 -3.93 3.77 -9.69
C LEU A 82 -3.08 3.48 -10.93
N TYR A 83 -3.30 2.32 -11.52
CA TYR A 83 -2.58 1.78 -12.66
C TYR A 83 -3.58 1.48 -13.76
N ALA A 84 -3.63 2.30 -14.80
CA ALA A 84 -4.64 2.24 -15.82
C ALA A 84 -4.11 1.80 -17.20
N HIS A 85 -5.05 1.64 -18.16
CA HIS A 85 -4.85 1.18 -19.52
C HIS A 85 -4.25 -0.23 -19.62
N LEU A 86 -4.42 -1.06 -18.58
CA LEU A 86 -3.90 -2.43 -18.56
C LEU A 86 -4.49 -3.27 -19.69
N ARG A 87 -3.71 -4.20 -20.21
CA ARG A 87 -4.12 -5.13 -21.26
C ARG A 87 -5.32 -5.96 -20.82
N TYR A 88 -6.26 -6.18 -21.72
CA TYR A 88 -7.37 -7.10 -21.48
C TYR A 88 -6.86 -8.50 -21.16
N GLY A 89 -7.45 -9.13 -20.15
CA GLY A 89 -7.07 -10.47 -19.66
C GLY A 89 -5.75 -10.54 -18.89
N SER A 90 -5.08 -9.40 -18.62
CA SER A 90 -3.78 -9.40 -17.92
C SER A 90 -3.86 -9.08 -16.44
N VAL A 91 -4.98 -8.55 -15.95
CA VAL A 91 -5.10 -8.18 -14.53
C VAL A 91 -5.03 -9.42 -13.65
N ALA A 92 -4.05 -9.44 -12.73
CA ALA A 92 -3.65 -10.61 -11.95
C ALA A 92 -4.15 -10.56 -10.49
N VAL A 93 -4.91 -9.53 -10.11
CA VAL A 93 -5.36 -9.31 -8.73
C VAL A 93 -6.86 -8.95 -8.69
N LYS A 94 -7.48 -9.12 -7.52
CA LYS A 94 -8.88 -8.76 -7.28
C LYS A 94 -9.01 -7.83 -6.07
N VAL A 95 -10.16 -7.16 -5.96
CA VAL A 95 -10.48 -6.32 -4.80
C VAL A 95 -10.40 -7.15 -3.51
N GLY A 96 -9.74 -6.59 -2.50
CA GLY A 96 -9.48 -7.22 -1.22
C GLY A 96 -8.11 -7.93 -1.12
N ASP A 97 -7.43 -8.19 -2.23
CA ASP A 97 -6.11 -8.80 -2.20
C ASP A 97 -5.09 -7.89 -1.51
N ARG A 98 -4.29 -8.48 -0.64
CA ARG A 98 -3.08 -7.87 -0.12
C ARG A 98 -1.96 -8.02 -1.12
N VAL A 99 -1.32 -6.92 -1.49
CA VAL A 99 -0.14 -6.91 -2.35
C VAL A 99 1.06 -6.33 -1.61
N THR A 100 2.24 -6.82 -1.96
CA THR A 100 3.52 -6.23 -1.54
C THR A 100 4.14 -5.48 -2.71
N LYS A 101 5.07 -4.58 -2.42
CA LYS A 101 5.88 -3.91 -3.44
C LYS A 101 6.41 -4.93 -4.46
N GLY A 102 6.24 -4.63 -5.75
CA GLY A 102 6.70 -5.49 -6.85
C GLY A 102 5.75 -6.64 -7.21
N THR A 103 4.62 -6.81 -6.50
CA THR A 103 3.57 -7.75 -6.92
C THR A 103 3.04 -7.39 -8.30
N VAL A 104 2.99 -8.33 -9.24
CA VAL A 104 2.45 -8.10 -10.59
C VAL A 104 0.95 -7.84 -10.50
N LEU A 105 0.51 -6.72 -11.07
CA LEU A 105 -0.88 -6.27 -11.12
C LEU A 105 -1.52 -6.58 -12.48
N GLY A 106 -0.73 -6.58 -13.53
CA GLY A 106 -1.15 -6.80 -14.90
C GLY A 106 -0.03 -6.46 -15.88
N TYR A 107 -0.36 -6.35 -17.15
CA TYR A 107 0.56 -5.97 -18.21
C TYR A 107 0.14 -4.64 -18.84
N MET A 108 1.12 -3.83 -19.23
CA MET A 108 0.88 -2.57 -19.93
C MET A 108 0.05 -2.80 -21.20
N GLY A 109 -0.93 -1.95 -21.46
CA GLY A 109 -1.87 -2.12 -22.56
C GLY A 109 -2.34 -0.78 -23.13
N ASN A 110 -3.48 -0.83 -23.82
CA ASN A 110 -4.05 0.30 -24.56
C ASN A 110 -5.58 0.31 -24.45
N THR A 111 -6.15 -0.10 -23.30
CA THR A 111 -7.59 -0.10 -23.08
C THR A 111 -8.10 1.23 -22.54
N GLY A 112 -9.38 1.54 -22.78
CA GLY A 112 -10.00 2.80 -22.38
C GLY A 112 -9.60 3.97 -23.29
N TYR A 113 -9.57 5.19 -22.75
CA TYR A 113 -9.18 6.38 -23.52
C TYR A 113 -7.65 6.48 -23.64
N SER A 114 -7.10 5.79 -24.61
CA SER A 114 -5.67 5.66 -24.83
C SER A 114 -5.36 5.63 -26.33
N PHE A 115 -4.30 6.32 -26.76
CA PHE A 115 -3.86 6.44 -28.15
C PHE A 115 -2.64 5.59 -28.49
N GLY A 116 -2.13 4.85 -27.53
CA GLY A 116 -0.97 3.98 -27.68
C GLY A 116 -0.74 3.21 -26.37
N ALA A 117 -0.03 2.08 -26.46
CA ALA A 117 0.20 1.28 -25.27
C ALA A 117 1.13 2.00 -24.28
N HIS A 118 0.65 2.23 -23.05
CA HIS A 118 1.38 2.86 -21.96
C HIS A 118 0.75 2.49 -20.60
N LEU A 119 1.41 2.82 -19.53
CA LEU A 119 0.85 2.83 -18.18
C LEU A 119 0.46 4.26 -17.82
N HIS A 120 -0.82 4.54 -17.58
CA HIS A 120 -1.23 5.74 -16.87
C HIS A 120 -1.14 5.48 -15.36
N PHE A 121 -0.26 6.21 -14.68
CA PHE A 121 -0.01 6.04 -13.25
C PHE A 121 -0.44 7.28 -12.48
N GLU A 122 -1.27 7.07 -11.44
CA GLU A 122 -1.67 8.13 -10.52
C GLU A 122 -1.17 7.85 -9.10
N VAL A 123 -0.84 8.91 -8.39
CA VAL A 123 -0.71 8.95 -6.94
C VAL A 123 -1.80 9.84 -6.38
N ARG A 124 -2.44 9.39 -5.30
CA ARG A 124 -3.49 10.14 -4.61
C ARG A 124 -3.16 10.23 -3.13
N ASN A 125 -3.47 11.36 -2.54
CA ASN A 125 -3.28 11.58 -1.10
C ASN A 125 -4.26 10.75 -0.25
N VAL A 126 -4.18 10.89 1.06
CA VAL A 126 -5.03 10.17 2.04
C VAL A 126 -6.52 10.46 1.87
N ASN A 127 -6.89 11.60 1.30
CA ASN A 127 -8.27 11.98 0.96
C ASN A 127 -8.69 11.50 -0.43
N ASN A 128 -7.86 10.66 -1.09
CA ASN A 128 -8.10 10.12 -2.43
C ASN A 128 -8.11 11.19 -3.55
N VAL A 129 -7.49 12.33 -3.32
CA VAL A 129 -7.31 13.40 -4.30
C VAL A 129 -6.01 13.17 -5.07
N GLN A 130 -6.03 13.29 -6.41
CA GLN A 130 -4.85 13.18 -7.27
C GLN A 130 -3.82 14.25 -6.93
N ILE A 131 -2.57 13.84 -6.88
CA ILE A 131 -1.40 14.71 -6.72
C ILE A 131 -0.38 14.39 -7.81
N ASP A 132 0.59 15.28 -8.04
CA ASP A 132 1.65 15.05 -9.02
C ASP A 132 2.44 13.78 -8.69
N PRO A 133 2.39 12.75 -9.54
CA PRO A 133 3.07 11.48 -9.27
C PRO A 133 4.57 11.49 -9.64
N THR A 134 5.08 12.55 -10.25
CA THR A 134 6.44 12.60 -10.84
C THR A 134 7.52 12.21 -9.83
N ALA A 135 7.45 12.74 -8.61
CA ALA A 135 8.41 12.45 -7.55
C ALA A 135 8.37 10.98 -7.10
N TYR A 136 7.25 10.30 -7.29
CA TYR A 136 7.02 8.94 -6.79
C TYR A 136 7.30 7.84 -7.83
N VAL A 137 7.58 8.19 -9.08
CA VAL A 137 7.88 7.19 -10.11
C VAL A 137 9.08 6.32 -9.70
N GLY A 138 10.14 6.92 -9.18
CA GLY A 138 11.35 6.23 -8.75
C GLY A 138 11.58 6.21 -7.22
N ALA A 139 10.82 7.02 -6.46
CA ALA A 139 10.96 7.14 -5.01
C ALA A 139 9.81 6.45 -4.27
N GLU A 140 9.97 6.21 -2.99
CA GLU A 140 8.91 5.68 -2.13
C GLU A 140 7.81 6.71 -1.90
N LEU A 141 6.57 6.23 -1.74
CA LEU A 141 5.53 7.09 -1.18
C LEU A 141 5.98 7.54 0.21
N PRO A 142 5.72 8.81 0.56
CA PRO A 142 6.11 9.29 1.87
C PRO A 142 5.48 8.39 2.93
N ILE A 143 6.28 7.99 3.90
CA ILE A 143 5.71 7.54 5.16
C ILE A 143 4.98 8.78 5.67
N THR A 144 3.65 8.74 5.68
CA THR A 144 2.90 9.82 6.33
C THR A 144 3.18 9.73 7.82
N THR A 145 4.32 10.26 8.24
CA THR A 145 4.42 10.83 9.56
C THR A 145 3.51 12.07 9.51
N ASN A 146 2.23 11.90 9.81
CA ASN A 146 1.40 13.06 10.10
C ASN A 146 2.06 13.75 11.29
N ASN A 147 2.81 14.81 11.04
CA ASN A 147 3.36 15.70 12.07
C ASN A 147 2.27 16.36 12.95
N ALA A 148 1.01 15.99 12.78
CA ALA A 148 -0.12 16.46 13.59
C ALA A 148 -0.58 15.45 14.66
N VAL A 149 -0.19 14.16 14.55
CA VAL A 149 -0.23 13.25 15.67
C VAL A 149 1.20 13.10 16.14
N GLN A 150 1.69 14.05 16.93
CA GLN A 150 2.86 13.84 17.76
C GLN A 150 2.57 12.54 18.51
N SER A 151 3.17 11.45 18.04
CA SER A 151 2.80 10.13 18.51
C SER A 151 2.99 10.10 20.01
N THR A 152 1.96 9.73 20.73
CA THR A 152 2.01 9.42 22.16
C THR A 152 3.11 8.40 22.46
N TYR A 153 3.69 7.81 21.41
CA TYR A 153 4.69 6.74 21.45
C TYR A 153 6.06 7.24 20.96
N LYS A 154 7.09 6.75 21.64
CA LYS A 154 8.50 6.99 21.26
C LYS A 154 9.23 5.64 21.09
N VAL A 155 10.03 5.53 20.05
CA VAL A 155 10.92 4.37 19.85
C VAL A 155 11.88 4.26 21.04
N GLY A 156 12.15 3.04 21.50
CA GLY A 156 12.95 2.75 22.68
C GLY A 156 12.20 2.81 24.01
N THR A 157 11.00 3.38 24.04
CA THR A 157 10.19 3.49 25.26
C THR A 157 9.40 2.21 25.51
N THR A 158 9.28 1.84 26.78
CA THR A 158 8.45 0.70 27.22
C THR A 158 7.07 1.16 27.63
N TYR A 159 6.07 0.51 27.10
CA TYR A 159 4.64 0.75 27.33
C TYR A 159 3.99 -0.48 27.93
N THR A 160 2.78 -0.32 28.47
CA THR A 160 1.99 -1.42 29.03
C THR A 160 0.69 -1.60 28.24
N THR A 161 0.40 -2.83 27.81
CA THR A 161 -0.86 -3.15 27.13
C THR A 161 -2.04 -2.99 28.09
N GLN A 162 -3.09 -2.30 27.67
CA GLN A 162 -4.27 -2.02 28.50
C GLN A 162 -5.33 -3.14 28.37
N VAL A 163 -5.27 -3.89 27.29
CA VAL A 163 -6.19 -4.98 26.94
C VAL A 163 -5.41 -6.13 26.30
N ILE A 164 -6.11 -7.22 26.02
CA ILE A 164 -5.55 -8.31 25.22
C ILE A 164 -5.29 -7.81 23.80
N LEU A 165 -4.05 -7.91 23.32
CA LEU A 165 -3.66 -7.43 22.02
C LEU A 165 -3.16 -8.54 21.10
N LYS A 166 -3.74 -8.59 19.90
CA LYS A 166 -3.26 -9.44 18.80
C LYS A 166 -1.92 -8.93 18.29
N VAL A 167 -0.95 -9.84 18.15
CA VAL A 167 0.33 -9.55 17.48
C VAL A 167 0.19 -9.90 16.00
N ARG A 168 0.54 -8.97 15.13
CA ARG A 168 0.39 -9.11 13.68
C ARG A 168 1.73 -9.07 12.95
N ALA A 169 1.73 -9.58 11.72
CA ALA A 169 2.91 -9.57 10.85
C ALA A 169 3.28 -8.15 10.35
N GLY A 170 2.33 -7.23 10.33
CA GLY A 170 2.54 -5.84 9.91
C GLY A 170 1.58 -4.88 10.61
N ALA A 171 1.80 -3.58 10.43
CA ALA A 171 0.96 -2.51 10.98
C ALA A 171 -0.38 -2.45 10.24
N GLY A 172 -1.48 -2.73 10.94
CA GLY A 172 -2.84 -2.71 10.40
C GLY A 172 -3.62 -3.99 10.67
N THR A 173 -4.95 -3.89 10.66
CA THR A 173 -5.85 -5.03 10.88
C THR A 173 -5.83 -6.03 9.72
N ASN A 174 -5.38 -5.60 8.55
CA ASN A 174 -5.30 -6.41 7.33
C ASN A 174 -4.12 -7.38 7.32
N TYR A 175 -3.12 -7.20 8.20
CA TYR A 175 -2.03 -8.15 8.32
C TYR A 175 -2.44 -9.37 9.12
N ALA A 176 -1.93 -10.53 8.69
CA ALA A 176 -2.17 -11.78 9.37
C ALA A 176 -1.78 -11.68 10.85
N GLN A 177 -2.63 -12.22 11.73
CA GLN A 177 -2.29 -12.40 13.12
C GLN A 177 -1.22 -13.50 13.23
N LYS A 178 -0.17 -13.25 14.02
CA LYS A 178 0.83 -14.27 14.32
C LYS A 178 0.27 -15.37 15.20
N SER A 179 0.76 -16.57 15.02
CA SER A 179 0.50 -17.67 15.93
C SER A 179 1.30 -17.51 17.24
N TYR A 180 0.92 -18.20 18.30
CA TYR A 180 1.65 -18.21 19.56
C TYR A 180 3.14 -18.60 19.36
N ASN A 181 3.39 -19.62 18.53
CA ASN A 181 4.75 -20.11 18.27
C ASN A 181 5.62 -19.12 17.49
N GLN A 182 5.03 -18.13 16.80
CA GLN A 182 5.73 -17.06 16.09
C GLN A 182 6.09 -15.86 16.98
N LEU A 183 5.68 -15.88 18.25
CA LEU A 183 6.09 -14.87 19.23
C LEU A 183 7.48 -15.18 19.77
N THR A 184 8.19 -14.15 20.23
CA THR A 184 9.45 -14.34 20.97
C THR A 184 9.20 -15.07 22.31
N VAL A 185 10.22 -15.69 22.86
CA VAL A 185 10.14 -16.42 24.15
C VAL A 185 9.55 -15.53 25.25
N ASN A 186 10.03 -14.30 25.38
CA ASN A 186 9.54 -13.34 26.39
C ASN A 186 8.07 -12.96 26.16
N ALA A 187 7.65 -12.83 24.91
CA ALA A 187 6.26 -12.52 24.60
C ALA A 187 5.33 -13.71 24.88
N ARG A 188 5.78 -14.95 24.65
CA ARG A 188 5.03 -16.17 24.99
C ARG A 188 4.74 -16.31 26.48
N ALA A 189 5.66 -15.91 27.34
CA ALA A 189 5.45 -15.90 28.79
C ALA A 189 4.29 -14.98 29.21
N ASN A 190 4.02 -13.94 28.44
CA ASN A 190 2.94 -12.97 28.66
C ASN A 190 1.78 -13.09 27.65
N ALA A 191 1.67 -14.20 26.95
CA ALA A 191 0.63 -14.43 25.96
C ALA A 191 -0.43 -15.43 26.46
N TYR A 192 -1.58 -15.42 25.80
CA TYR A 192 -2.59 -16.44 26.02
C TYR A 192 -2.26 -17.69 25.19
N SER A 193 -2.24 -18.84 25.83
CA SER A 193 -2.16 -20.17 25.21
C SER A 193 -3.52 -20.87 25.27
N SER A 194 -4.56 -20.22 24.80
CA SER A 194 -5.91 -20.79 24.86
C SER A 194 -6.15 -21.78 23.72
N GLY A 195 -5.59 -23.01 23.74
CA GLY A 195 -5.97 -24.12 22.82
C GLY A 195 -5.96 -23.82 21.31
N VAL A 196 -6.00 -22.57 20.92
CA VAL A 196 -5.89 -22.03 19.56
C VAL A 196 -4.53 -21.34 19.48
N ASN A 197 -3.70 -21.73 18.53
CA ASN A 197 -2.32 -21.20 18.35
C ASN A 197 -2.36 -19.72 17.87
N ILE A 198 -2.85 -18.82 18.72
CA ILE A 198 -3.06 -17.41 18.42
C ILE A 198 -2.11 -16.54 19.27
N GLY A 199 -1.30 -15.70 18.62
CA GLY A 199 -0.38 -14.77 19.27
C GLY A 199 -1.11 -13.53 19.81
N CYS A 200 -1.59 -13.59 21.07
CA CYS A 200 -2.18 -12.47 21.79
C CYS A 200 -1.42 -12.20 23.09
N LEU A 201 -1.02 -10.97 23.32
CA LEU A 201 -0.46 -10.52 24.60
C LEU A 201 -1.58 -10.26 25.61
N LYS A 202 -1.34 -10.61 26.87
CA LYS A 202 -2.23 -10.28 28.00
C LYS A 202 -2.25 -8.78 28.25
N ALA A 203 -3.33 -8.28 28.83
CA ALA A 203 -3.34 -6.95 29.45
C ALA A 203 -2.26 -6.89 30.53
N GLY A 204 -1.64 -5.74 30.73
CA GLY A 204 -0.54 -5.55 31.67
C GLY A 204 0.83 -5.98 31.14
N THR A 205 0.94 -6.47 29.89
CA THR A 205 2.24 -6.85 29.30
C THR A 205 3.05 -5.61 28.99
N ARG A 206 4.30 -5.57 29.46
CA ARG A 206 5.27 -4.53 29.12
C ARG A 206 5.90 -4.82 27.76
N VAL A 207 5.90 -3.82 26.88
CA VAL A 207 6.40 -3.93 25.50
C VAL A 207 7.27 -2.72 25.16
N THR A 208 8.44 -2.96 24.57
CA THR A 208 9.31 -1.88 24.10
C THR A 208 9.02 -1.58 22.64
N CYS A 209 8.72 -0.32 22.35
CA CYS A 209 8.46 0.18 21.00
C CYS A 209 9.76 0.22 20.19
N GLN A 210 9.80 -0.51 19.08
CA GLN A 210 10.94 -0.54 18.14
C GLN A 210 10.70 0.31 16.90
N GLU A 211 9.44 0.50 16.52
CA GLU A 211 9.03 1.27 15.35
C GLU A 211 7.59 1.76 15.56
N ILE A 212 7.26 2.90 14.99
CA ILE A 212 5.90 3.46 15.02
C ILE A 212 5.45 3.62 13.58
N ARG A 213 4.21 3.18 13.29
CA ARG A 213 3.60 3.36 11.98
C ARG A 213 2.16 3.83 12.13
N GLN A 214 1.82 4.85 11.38
CA GLN A 214 0.45 5.31 11.26
C GLN A 214 -0.21 4.66 10.03
N VAL A 215 -1.42 4.13 10.21
CA VAL A 215 -2.25 3.54 9.15
C VAL A 215 -3.63 4.20 9.22
N GLY A 216 -3.87 5.16 8.34
CA GLY A 216 -5.03 6.06 8.46
C GLY A 216 -4.93 6.91 9.74
N ASN A 217 -5.96 6.83 10.61
CA ASN A 217 -5.98 7.50 11.91
C ASN A 217 -5.43 6.62 13.06
N ASP A 218 -5.04 5.39 12.76
CA ASP A 218 -4.60 4.42 13.76
C ASP A 218 -3.07 4.43 13.90
N ILE A 219 -2.58 4.26 15.11
CA ILE A 219 -1.15 4.15 15.40
C ILE A 219 -0.83 2.72 15.78
N TRP A 220 0.15 2.16 15.10
CA TRP A 220 0.68 0.82 15.34
C TRP A 220 2.11 0.92 15.85
N ILE A 221 2.45 0.12 16.85
CA ILE A 221 3.82 0.02 17.34
C ILE A 221 4.38 -1.37 17.06
N ARG A 222 5.61 -1.40 16.59
CA ARG A 222 6.37 -2.62 16.46
C ARG A 222 7.03 -2.96 17.77
N ILE A 223 6.93 -4.21 18.14
CA ILE A 223 7.60 -4.83 19.28
C ILE A 223 8.44 -6.01 18.77
N PRO A 224 9.34 -6.62 19.54
CA PRO A 224 10.17 -7.75 19.06
C PRO A 224 9.36 -8.90 18.42
N SER A 225 8.14 -9.11 18.85
CA SER A 225 7.26 -10.18 18.33
C SER A 225 6.46 -9.81 17.08
N GLY A 226 6.39 -8.53 16.70
CA GLY A 226 5.59 -8.06 15.57
C GLY A 226 4.91 -6.73 15.86
N TRP A 227 3.75 -6.50 15.26
CA TRP A 227 3.00 -5.25 15.38
C TRP A 227 1.77 -5.40 16.27
N ILE A 228 1.53 -4.40 17.12
CA ILE A 228 0.32 -4.29 17.95
C ILE A 228 -0.29 -2.91 17.77
N ALA A 229 -1.60 -2.80 18.01
CA ALA A 229 -2.27 -1.50 17.99
C ALA A 229 -1.83 -0.68 19.20
N GLY A 230 -1.30 0.52 18.95
CA GLY A 230 -1.11 1.55 19.97
C GLY A 230 -2.42 2.31 20.18
N ASN A 231 -2.87 3.01 19.13
CA ASN A 231 -4.21 3.60 19.04
C ASN A 231 -4.95 2.98 17.86
N TYR A 232 -6.21 2.63 18.06
CA TYR A 232 -7.05 2.03 17.01
C TYR A 232 -8.51 2.47 17.22
N ASN A 233 -9.17 2.95 16.15
CA ASN A 233 -10.53 3.48 16.20
C ASN A 233 -10.73 4.51 17.33
N GLY A 234 -9.79 5.43 17.50
CA GLY A 234 -9.85 6.50 18.52
C GLY A 234 -9.60 6.03 19.97
N LYS A 235 -9.27 4.75 20.20
CA LYS A 235 -8.97 4.21 21.53
C LYS A 235 -7.48 3.93 21.70
N THR A 236 -6.95 4.20 22.88
CA THR A 236 -5.58 3.88 23.27
C THR A 236 -5.51 2.48 23.88
N TYR A 237 -4.69 1.63 23.31
CA TYR A 237 -4.53 0.23 23.72
C TYR A 237 -3.21 -0.04 24.46
N VAL A 238 -2.27 0.90 24.38
CA VAL A 238 -0.94 0.79 24.99
C VAL A 238 -0.59 2.15 25.64
N LYS A 239 -0.16 2.16 26.89
CA LYS A 239 0.23 3.37 27.66
C LYS A 239 1.58 3.18 28.32
#